data_b6c1dd2f199e6154cafeb572fc70dde5
#
_entry.id   b6c1dd2f199e6154cafeb572fc70dde5
#
_cell.length_a   1.000
_cell.length_b   1.000
_cell.length_c   1.000
_cell.angle_alpha   90.00
_cell.angle_beta   90.00
_cell.angle_gamma   90.00
#
_symmetry.space_group_name_H-M   'P 1'
#
loop_
_entity.id
_entity.type
_entity.pdbx_description
1 polymer ?
#
loop_
_entity_poly.entity_id
_entity_poly.type
_entity_poly.pdbx_seq_one_letter_code
_entity_poly.pdbx_strand_id
1 'polypeptide(L)'
;DFRELVKDLVSRFKTRIELKQIGARQEARIVKGIAVCGRTVCCAGILQNLDRVTVKMAKEQSMSLNPEKISGLCGRLMCCLSFEHEGYADARKGAREAAKIEPVRESPGSGETPPPARIRTSSPREPKKKRKA
;
A
#
# COMPACT_ATOMS: atom_id res chain seq x y z
N ASP A 1 2.80 -5.63 -35.29
CA ASP A 1 2.14 -6.94 -35.34
C ASP A 1 3.23 -8.02 -35.16
N PHE A 2 3.18 -8.77 -34.07
CA PHE A 2 4.21 -9.78 -33.75
C PHE A 2 4.07 -11.06 -34.57
N ARG A 3 3.05 -11.18 -35.43
CA ARG A 3 2.80 -12.41 -36.21
C ARG A 3 3.87 -12.68 -37.24
N GLU A 4 4.35 -11.64 -37.90
CA GLU A 4 5.44 -11.75 -38.89
C GLU A 4 6.75 -12.17 -38.21
N LEU A 5 7.08 -11.53 -37.08
CA LEU A 5 8.23 -11.90 -36.28
C LEU A 5 8.20 -13.38 -35.88
N VAL A 6 7.04 -13.88 -35.43
CA VAL A 6 6.90 -15.31 -35.04
C VAL A 6 7.10 -16.22 -36.25
N LYS A 7 6.56 -15.86 -37.43
CA LYS A 7 6.76 -16.65 -38.66
C LYS A 7 8.24 -16.71 -39.07
N ASP A 8 8.94 -15.59 -39.00
CA ASP A 8 10.38 -15.52 -39.32
C ASP A 8 11.22 -16.33 -38.35
N LEU A 9 10.89 -16.25 -37.05
CA LEU A 9 11.56 -17.05 -36.03
C LEU A 9 11.32 -18.55 -36.23
N VAL A 10 10.08 -18.97 -36.50
CA VAL A 10 9.73 -20.37 -36.79
C VAL A 10 10.46 -20.87 -38.02
N SER A 11 10.57 -20.05 -39.11
CA SER A 11 11.27 -20.43 -40.34
C SER A 11 12.78 -20.63 -40.12
N ARG A 12 13.38 -19.81 -39.24
CA ARG A 12 14.82 -19.87 -38.95
C ARG A 12 15.18 -20.99 -37.97
N PHE A 13 14.41 -21.14 -36.90
CA PHE A 13 14.73 -22.12 -35.86
C PHE A 13 14.08 -23.49 -36.07
N LYS A 14 13.12 -23.60 -36.96
CA LYS A 14 12.35 -24.82 -37.26
C LYS A 14 11.76 -25.50 -36.02
N THR A 15 11.43 -24.70 -35.00
CA THR A 15 10.88 -25.15 -33.73
C THR A 15 9.57 -24.41 -33.43
N ARG A 16 8.74 -25.03 -32.57
CA ARG A 16 7.51 -24.38 -32.10
C ARG A 16 7.87 -23.21 -31.19
N ILE A 17 7.37 -22.02 -31.50
CA ILE A 17 7.57 -20.80 -30.73
C ILE A 17 6.24 -20.41 -30.09
N GLU A 18 6.24 -20.22 -28.78
CA GLU A 18 5.11 -19.70 -28.02
C GLU A 18 5.39 -18.28 -27.59
N LEU A 19 4.55 -17.34 -28.03
CA LEU A 19 4.58 -15.96 -27.59
C LEU A 19 3.60 -15.79 -26.45
N LYS A 20 4.08 -15.45 -25.27
CA LYS A 20 3.27 -15.20 -24.07
C LYS A 20 3.40 -13.78 -23.62
N GLN A 21 2.29 -13.05 -23.59
CA GLN A 21 2.25 -11.71 -23.01
C GLN A 21 2.32 -11.80 -21.48
N ILE A 22 3.24 -11.07 -20.90
CA ILE A 22 3.44 -11.01 -19.45
C ILE A 22 3.05 -9.63 -18.92
N GLY A 23 2.55 -9.58 -17.69
CA GLY A 23 2.26 -8.32 -17.00
C GLY A 23 3.49 -7.78 -16.25
N ALA A 24 3.47 -6.49 -15.89
CA ALA A 24 4.58 -5.81 -15.22
C ALA A 24 5.08 -6.52 -13.93
N ARG A 25 4.21 -7.19 -13.20
CA ARG A 25 4.61 -7.97 -12.02
C ARG A 25 5.36 -9.25 -12.39
N GLN A 26 4.99 -9.88 -13.50
CA GLN A 26 5.71 -11.06 -14.00
C GLN A 26 7.08 -10.67 -14.57
N GLU A 27 7.14 -9.52 -15.22
CA GLU A 27 8.41 -8.94 -15.65
C GLU A 27 9.33 -8.70 -14.46
N ALA A 28 8.86 -8.01 -13.41
CA ALA A 28 9.63 -7.79 -12.19
C ALA A 28 10.06 -9.11 -11.51
N ARG A 29 9.26 -10.18 -11.64
CA ARG A 29 9.61 -11.52 -11.15
C ARG A 29 10.78 -12.15 -11.93
N ILE A 30 10.82 -11.93 -13.22
CA ILE A 30 11.87 -12.47 -14.11
C ILE A 30 13.16 -11.69 -13.96
N VAL A 31 13.06 -10.36 -14.02
CA VAL A 31 14.23 -9.45 -13.89
C VAL A 31 14.81 -9.51 -12.49
N LYS A 32 13.97 -9.79 -11.48
CA LYS A 32 14.31 -9.74 -10.06
C LYS A 32 14.69 -8.31 -9.63
N GLY A 33 15.22 -8.14 -8.45
CA GLY A 33 15.64 -6.83 -7.93
C GLY A 33 15.40 -6.72 -6.43
N ILE A 34 15.78 -5.58 -5.88
CA ILE A 34 15.59 -5.24 -4.47
C ILE A 34 14.40 -4.28 -4.35
N ALA A 35 13.43 -4.62 -3.54
CA ALA A 35 12.25 -3.80 -3.27
C ALA A 35 12.60 -2.64 -2.31
N VAL A 36 11.66 -1.70 -2.15
CA VAL A 36 11.79 -0.54 -1.24
C VAL A 36 12.10 -0.95 0.21
N CYS A 37 11.68 -2.15 0.62
CA CYS A 37 11.96 -2.72 1.95
C CYS A 37 13.38 -3.33 2.10
N GLY A 38 14.25 -3.23 1.07
CA GLY A 38 15.59 -3.78 1.09
C GLY A 38 15.70 -5.31 0.88
N ARG A 39 14.57 -6.00 0.65
CA ARG A 39 14.54 -7.44 0.35
C ARG A 39 14.36 -7.66 -1.14
N THR A 40 14.67 -8.86 -1.61
CA THR A 40 14.32 -9.27 -2.98
C THR A 40 12.82 -9.20 -3.18
N VAL A 41 12.38 -8.92 -4.42
CA VAL A 41 10.95 -8.81 -4.73
C VAL A 41 10.19 -10.07 -4.31
N CYS A 42 9.12 -9.90 -3.54
CA CYS A 42 8.35 -11.00 -2.95
C CYS A 42 7.80 -11.98 -4.01
N CYS A 43 7.43 -11.46 -5.18
CA CYS A 43 6.94 -12.28 -6.28
C CYS A 43 8.00 -13.22 -6.90
N ALA A 44 9.29 -12.92 -6.72
CA ALA A 44 10.36 -13.82 -7.16
C ALA A 44 10.80 -14.83 -6.09
N GLY A 45 10.49 -14.54 -4.82
CA GLY A 45 10.89 -15.36 -3.67
C GLY A 45 9.71 -16.11 -3.05
N ILE A 46 9.04 -15.47 -2.11
CA ILE A 46 8.11 -16.11 -1.17
C ILE A 46 6.70 -16.29 -1.77
N LEU A 47 6.22 -15.29 -2.52
CA LEU A 47 4.83 -15.26 -3.01
C LEU A 47 4.73 -15.82 -4.43
N GLN A 48 4.49 -17.12 -4.54
CA GLN A 48 4.28 -17.77 -5.85
C GLN A 48 2.88 -17.49 -6.39
N ASN A 49 1.88 -17.56 -5.54
CA ASN A 49 0.50 -17.21 -5.86
C ASN A 49 0.21 -15.78 -5.38
N LEU A 50 -0.19 -14.94 -6.30
CA LEU A 50 -0.42 -13.52 -6.04
C LEU A 50 -1.91 -13.23 -6.16
N ASP A 51 -2.55 -13.04 -5.04
CA ASP A 51 -3.93 -12.59 -4.96
C ASP A 51 -4.07 -11.12 -5.39
N ARG A 52 -5.31 -10.72 -5.64
CA ARG A 52 -5.62 -9.34 -5.98
C ARG A 52 -5.41 -8.43 -4.78
N VAL A 53 -4.52 -7.48 -4.92
CA VAL A 53 -4.29 -6.45 -3.90
C VAL A 53 -5.23 -5.28 -4.13
N THR A 54 -5.91 -4.84 -3.08
CA THR A 54 -6.86 -3.72 -3.11
C THR A 54 -6.42 -2.58 -2.19
N VAL A 55 -6.84 -1.36 -2.52
CA VAL A 55 -6.59 -0.18 -1.68
C VAL A 55 -7.27 -0.32 -0.30
N LYS A 56 -8.34 -1.11 -0.21
CA LYS A 56 -9.02 -1.41 1.04
C LYS A 56 -8.08 -2.10 2.04
N MET A 57 -7.27 -3.05 1.58
CA MET A 57 -6.26 -3.72 2.42
C MET A 57 -5.24 -2.73 3.00
N ALA A 58 -4.80 -1.74 2.22
CA ALA A 58 -3.91 -0.69 2.70
C ALA A 58 -4.55 0.17 3.79
N LYS A 59 -5.85 0.51 3.64
CA LYS A 59 -6.61 1.24 4.68
C LYS A 59 -6.77 0.42 5.95
N GLU A 60 -7.03 -0.86 5.84
CA GLU A 60 -7.18 -1.77 6.98
C GLU A 60 -5.88 -1.93 7.76
N GLN A 61 -4.74 -1.83 7.10
CA GLN A 61 -3.41 -1.86 7.70
C GLN A 61 -2.92 -0.47 8.14
N SER A 62 -3.80 0.54 8.12
CA SER A 62 -3.48 1.94 8.51
C SER A 62 -2.29 2.55 7.74
N MET A 63 -2.06 2.08 6.52
CA MET A 63 -1.00 2.63 5.67
C MET A 63 -1.43 3.93 4.99
N SER A 64 -0.47 4.82 4.80
CA SER A 64 -0.66 6.02 4.00
C SER A 64 -1.05 5.65 2.57
N LEU A 65 -2.09 6.30 2.03
CA LEU A 65 -2.55 6.07 0.64
C LEU A 65 -1.69 6.78 -0.41
N ASN A 66 -0.53 7.27 -0.04
CA ASN A 66 0.39 7.87 -1.00
C ASN A 66 0.89 6.78 -1.98
N PRO A 67 0.68 6.95 -3.29
CA PRO A 67 1.09 5.98 -4.30
C PRO A 67 2.55 5.55 -4.20
N GLU A 68 3.45 6.47 -3.89
CA GLU A 68 4.88 6.18 -3.74
C GLU A 68 5.19 5.20 -2.61
N LYS A 69 4.40 5.25 -1.52
CA LYS A 69 4.61 4.41 -0.34
C LYS A 69 3.94 3.04 -0.44
N ILE A 70 2.89 2.91 -1.25
CA ILE A 70 2.13 1.66 -1.39
C ILE A 70 2.39 0.93 -2.70
N SER A 71 3.21 1.51 -3.61
CA SER A 71 3.61 0.88 -4.87
C SER A 71 4.87 0.04 -4.70
N GLY A 72 4.85 -1.13 -5.31
CA GLY A 72 6.03 -1.98 -5.41
C GLY A 72 6.90 -1.61 -6.62
N LEU A 73 8.04 -2.30 -6.78
CA LEU A 73 8.96 -2.11 -7.89
C LEU A 73 8.30 -2.29 -9.26
N CYS A 74 7.26 -3.10 -9.37
CA CYS A 74 6.49 -3.33 -10.59
C CYS A 74 5.45 -2.23 -10.89
N GLY A 75 5.41 -1.12 -10.14
CA GLY A 75 4.42 -0.05 -10.28
C GLY A 75 2.99 -0.39 -9.84
N ARG A 76 2.74 -1.61 -9.36
CA ARG A 76 1.45 -2.03 -8.79
C ARG A 76 1.49 -1.98 -7.27
N LEU A 77 0.32 -2.07 -6.62
CA LEU A 77 0.25 -2.16 -5.16
C LEU A 77 1.13 -3.30 -4.63
N MET A 78 1.77 -3.06 -3.50
CA MET A 78 2.67 -4.03 -2.87
C MET A 78 1.93 -5.31 -2.52
N CYS A 79 2.50 -6.45 -2.91
CA CYS A 79 1.90 -7.77 -2.66
C CYS A 79 1.95 -8.20 -1.18
N CYS A 80 2.83 -7.62 -0.38
CA CYS A 80 2.83 -7.84 1.08
C CYS A 80 1.51 -7.41 1.74
N LEU A 81 0.81 -6.41 1.18
CA LEU A 81 -0.51 -5.99 1.68
C LEU A 81 -1.53 -7.14 1.67
N SER A 82 -1.52 -7.97 0.63
CA SER A 82 -2.39 -9.14 0.57
C SER A 82 -1.91 -10.24 1.51
N PHE A 83 -0.61 -10.45 1.59
CA PHE A 83 -0.01 -11.48 2.44
C PHE A 83 -0.29 -11.26 3.93
N GLU A 84 -0.20 -10.02 4.38
CA GLU A 84 -0.40 -9.66 5.78
C GLU A 84 -1.87 -9.40 6.15
N HIS A 85 -2.76 -9.31 5.16
CA HIS A 85 -4.16 -8.89 5.35
C HIS A 85 -4.93 -9.77 6.34
N GLU A 86 -4.74 -11.07 6.30
CA GLU A 86 -5.44 -12.01 7.20
C GLU A 86 -5.09 -11.75 8.67
N GLY A 87 -3.81 -11.56 8.97
CA GLY A 87 -3.36 -11.26 10.33
C GLY A 87 -3.96 -9.95 10.88
N TYR A 88 -4.03 -8.91 10.05
CA TYR A 88 -4.66 -7.64 10.45
C TYR A 88 -6.19 -7.76 10.59
N ALA A 89 -6.84 -8.55 9.75
CA ALA A 89 -8.28 -8.78 9.84
C ALA A 89 -8.64 -9.51 11.14
N ASP A 90 -7.86 -10.51 11.53
CA ASP A 90 -8.08 -11.28 12.75
C ASP A 90 -7.76 -10.47 14.00
N ALA A 91 -6.68 -9.69 14.00
CA ALA A 91 -6.38 -8.77 15.09
C ALA A 91 -7.50 -7.75 15.31
N ARG A 92 -8.12 -7.23 14.24
CA ARG A 92 -9.28 -6.32 14.35
C ARG A 92 -10.53 -6.99 14.88
N LYS A 93 -10.79 -8.25 14.53
CA LYS A 93 -11.90 -9.01 15.09
C LYS A 93 -11.70 -9.20 16.57
N GLY A 94 -10.53 -9.67 16.99
CA GLY A 94 -10.19 -9.86 18.41
C GLY A 94 -10.29 -8.57 19.23
N ALA A 95 -9.80 -7.44 18.69
CA ALA A 95 -9.94 -6.14 19.35
C ALA A 95 -11.40 -5.68 19.49
N ARG A 96 -12.26 -5.97 18.49
CA ARG A 96 -13.69 -5.66 18.56
C ARG A 96 -14.44 -6.56 19.55
N GLU A 97 -14.05 -7.80 19.66
CA GLU A 97 -14.61 -8.74 20.66
C GLU A 97 -14.17 -8.37 22.06
N ALA A 98 -12.91 -8.04 22.27
CA ALA A 98 -12.39 -7.55 23.54
C ALA A 98 -13.09 -6.26 24.00
N ALA A 99 -13.27 -5.31 23.10
CA ALA A 99 -14.01 -4.06 23.39
C ALA A 99 -15.51 -4.29 23.70
N LYS A 100 -16.06 -5.42 23.31
CA LYS A 100 -17.45 -5.77 23.58
C LYS A 100 -17.64 -6.48 24.94
N ILE A 101 -16.55 -6.98 25.53
CA ILE A 101 -16.55 -7.75 26.78
C ILE A 101 -16.30 -6.87 28.01
N GLU A 102 -15.77 -5.66 27.85
CA GLU A 102 -15.64 -4.72 28.96
C GLU A 102 -16.91 -3.87 29.13
N PRO A 103 -17.83 -4.21 30.06
CA PRO A 103 -18.81 -3.24 30.54
C PRO A 103 -18.02 -2.20 31.34
N VAL A 104 -18.08 -0.95 30.88
CA VAL A 104 -17.60 0.22 31.60
C VAL A 104 -18.00 0.13 33.06
N ARG A 105 -17.08 -0.22 33.95
CA ARG A 105 -17.18 0.08 35.37
C ARG A 105 -16.81 1.55 35.51
N GLU A 106 -17.83 2.38 35.53
CA GLU A 106 -17.72 3.72 36.07
C GLU A 106 -17.27 3.63 37.53
N SER A 107 -16.07 4.05 37.81
CA SER A 107 -15.64 4.40 39.16
C SER A 107 -15.92 5.90 39.36
N PRO A 108 -16.76 6.29 40.32
CA PRO A 108 -16.93 7.67 40.68
C PRO A 108 -15.78 8.09 41.61
N GLY A 109 -14.94 9.01 41.17
CA GLY A 109 -13.85 9.49 42.03
C GLY A 109 -13.09 10.67 41.42
N SER A 110 -13.66 11.86 41.61
CA SER A 110 -12.99 13.16 41.91
C SER A 110 -11.53 13.35 41.46
N GLY A 111 -11.33 14.28 40.56
CA GLY A 111 -10.02 14.79 40.19
C GLY A 111 -10.14 15.80 39.05
N GLU A 112 -10.74 16.94 39.36
CA GLU A 112 -10.84 18.11 38.50
C GLU A 112 -9.45 18.68 38.24
N THR A 113 -8.89 18.46 37.07
CA THR A 113 -7.75 19.21 36.59
C THR A 113 -8.22 20.24 35.58
N PRO A 114 -7.97 21.56 35.82
CA PRO A 114 -8.40 22.60 34.91
C PRO A 114 -7.64 22.50 33.55
N PRO A 115 -8.31 22.82 32.44
CA PRO A 115 -7.68 22.74 31.13
C PRO A 115 -6.56 23.81 30.99
N PRO A 116 -5.45 23.49 30.29
CA PRO A 116 -4.39 24.45 30.07
C PRO A 116 -4.89 25.62 29.22
N ALA A 117 -4.56 26.82 29.65
CA ALA A 117 -4.90 28.08 29.00
C ALA A 117 -4.43 28.10 27.53
N ARG A 118 -5.35 28.34 26.61
CA ARG A 118 -5.04 28.54 25.18
C ARG A 118 -4.27 29.84 25.03
N ILE A 119 -2.98 29.74 24.73
CA ILE A 119 -2.18 30.86 24.29
C ILE A 119 -2.66 31.27 22.90
N ARG A 120 -3.37 32.41 22.83
CA ARG A 120 -3.74 33.05 21.56
C ARG A 120 -2.48 33.74 21.02
N THR A 121 -1.78 33.12 20.11
CA THR A 121 -0.76 33.80 19.32
C THR A 121 -1.47 34.63 18.25
N SER A 122 -1.51 35.94 18.46
CA SER A 122 -1.96 36.91 17.48
C SER A 122 -0.89 37.06 16.40
N SER A 123 -1.12 36.51 15.21
CA SER A 123 -0.31 36.82 14.02
C SER A 123 -0.52 38.27 13.59
N PRO A 124 0.53 39.03 13.27
CA PRO A 124 0.41 40.37 12.70
C PRO A 124 -0.16 40.29 11.30
N ARG A 125 -1.24 41.04 11.05
CA ARG A 125 -1.80 41.20 9.70
C ARG A 125 -0.89 42.10 8.86
N GLU A 126 -0.35 41.58 7.76
CA GLU A 126 0.33 42.38 6.75
C GLU A 126 -0.66 43.35 6.05
N PRO A 127 -0.23 44.61 5.77
CA PRO A 127 -1.09 45.60 5.12
C PRO A 127 -1.17 45.33 3.61
N LYS A 128 -2.40 45.26 3.10
CA LYS A 128 -2.73 45.19 1.68
C LYS A 128 -2.21 46.41 0.91
N LYS A 129 -1.27 46.26 0.03
CA LYS A 129 -0.82 47.26 -0.97
C LYS A 129 -1.98 47.58 -1.91
N LYS A 130 -2.45 48.84 -1.87
CA LYS A 130 -3.39 49.43 -2.85
C LYS A 130 -2.67 49.51 -4.20
N ARG A 131 -3.20 48.81 -5.22
CA ARG A 131 -2.86 49.09 -6.62
C ARG A 131 -3.59 50.40 -7.03
N LYS A 132 -2.81 51.41 -7.41
CA LYS A 132 -3.31 52.59 -8.14
C LYS A 132 -3.38 52.29 -9.64
N ALA A 133 -4.37 52.82 -10.27
CA ALA A 133 -4.71 52.77 -11.68
C ALA A 133 -3.57 53.22 -12.61
#